data_61b64f99e453b3e3164404f50afe25dd
#
_entry.id   61b64f99e453b3e3164404f50afe25dd
#
_cell.length_a   1.000
_cell.length_b   1.000
_cell.length_c   1.000
_cell.angle_alpha   90.00
_cell.angle_beta   90.00
_cell.angle_gamma   90.00
#
_symmetry.space_group_name_H-M   'P 1'
#
loop_
_entity.id
_entity.type
_entity.pdbx_description
1 polymer ?
#
loop_
_entity_poly.entity_id
_entity_poly.type
_entity_poly.pdbx_seq_one_letter_code
_entity_poly.pdbx_strand_id
1 'polypeptide(L)'
;MSEDFTEWTTWLSVFERKPETTIKAYNQGVRRIVSFAEGVADVDSDPKKFGPETFDQLSLIEVVRRIIASDTVTKATLHQSLAGLQSFYDWCVNTKPEISSNDLPDIKRLRKVAKLDVPQVDPDYYRPDELRRLYEEAANPDSVVGKTIRHSSRDLAICSFLAVLGLRASELTNAKIGWITQETLEDRNRGETQNQDATDENQDATDERIWVMQVTGKGGKKRRVPLTPELIEVNRRWQNEREELQGVDLPRPGDHLFVPLRKPKDGSEADKLSYYQLWYLLQMIAREARLRELGAHALRHTAGVQMALDGVAINRVQGLLGHASIATTGIYTELADIELIGTVRDAEANRLLGEVLNSSSAKTGETE
;
A
#
# COMPACT_ATOMS: atom_id res chain seq x y z
N MET A 1 23.12 20.17 -5.15
CA MET A 1 23.12 19.34 -6.36
C MET A 1 23.24 20.24 -7.56
N SER A 2 23.80 19.75 -8.65
CA SER A 2 24.06 20.46 -9.89
C SER A 2 22.76 20.91 -10.61
N GLU A 3 22.95 21.72 -11.67
CA GLU A 3 21.87 22.13 -12.56
C GLU A 3 21.24 20.91 -13.25
N ASP A 4 22.06 20.02 -13.81
CA ASP A 4 21.63 18.77 -14.44
C ASP A 4 20.74 17.92 -13.53
N PHE A 5 21.09 17.84 -12.26
CA PHE A 5 20.28 17.10 -11.30
C PHE A 5 18.92 17.77 -11.06
N THR A 6 18.87 19.09 -11.08
CA THR A 6 17.62 19.85 -10.90
C THR A 6 16.74 19.71 -12.13
N GLU A 7 17.31 19.78 -13.33
CA GLU A 7 16.60 19.56 -14.58
C GLU A 7 16.03 18.15 -14.67
N TRP A 8 16.84 17.12 -14.36
CA TRP A 8 16.37 15.75 -14.31
C TRP A 8 15.18 15.54 -13.35
N THR A 9 15.25 16.12 -12.14
CA THR A 9 14.15 15.98 -11.17
C THR A 9 12.88 16.67 -11.65
N THR A 10 13.02 17.81 -12.32
CA THR A 10 11.90 18.51 -12.95
C THR A 10 11.32 17.67 -14.09
N TRP A 11 12.18 17.10 -14.93
CA TRP A 11 11.77 16.22 -16.02
C TRP A 11 10.99 14.98 -15.53
N LEU A 12 11.45 14.33 -14.45
CA LEU A 12 10.72 13.22 -13.81
C LEU A 12 9.33 13.62 -13.37
N SER A 13 9.17 14.84 -12.86
CA SER A 13 7.88 15.36 -12.39
C SER A 13 6.94 15.72 -13.54
N VAL A 14 7.43 16.47 -14.51
CA VAL A 14 6.61 17.10 -15.56
C VAL A 14 6.35 16.14 -16.71
N PHE A 15 7.38 15.50 -17.24
CA PHE A 15 7.29 14.67 -18.44
C PHE A 15 6.99 13.21 -18.12
N GLU A 16 7.71 12.59 -17.17
CA GLU A 16 7.42 11.21 -16.78
C GLU A 16 6.28 11.07 -15.77
N ARG A 17 5.82 12.18 -15.19
CA ARG A 17 4.76 12.20 -14.18
C ARG A 17 4.99 11.18 -13.07
N LYS A 18 6.26 11.03 -12.66
CA LYS A 18 6.59 10.13 -11.55
C LYS A 18 5.98 10.64 -10.24
N PRO A 19 5.49 9.78 -9.38
CA PRO A 19 5.04 10.16 -8.04
C PRO A 19 6.16 10.86 -7.25
N GLU A 20 5.81 11.85 -6.45
CA GLU A 20 6.77 12.61 -5.62
C GLU A 20 7.62 11.69 -4.73
N THR A 21 7.02 10.60 -4.20
CA THR A 21 7.73 9.58 -3.41
C THR A 21 8.82 8.87 -4.21
N THR A 22 8.60 8.62 -5.51
CA THR A 22 9.60 8.01 -6.40
C THR A 22 10.73 9.00 -6.67
N ILE A 23 10.39 10.27 -6.95
CA ILE A 23 11.39 11.34 -7.18
C ILE A 23 12.26 11.52 -5.93
N LYS A 24 11.64 11.59 -4.74
CA LYS A 24 12.38 11.66 -3.46
C LYS A 24 13.29 10.45 -3.25
N ALA A 25 12.83 9.25 -3.55
CA ALA A 25 13.63 8.03 -3.41
C ALA A 25 14.84 8.02 -4.38
N TYR A 26 14.63 8.43 -5.62
CA TYR A 26 15.70 8.55 -6.61
C TYR A 26 16.73 9.61 -6.19
N ASN A 27 16.27 10.79 -5.77
CA ASN A 27 17.12 11.86 -5.29
C ASN A 27 17.97 11.43 -4.09
N GLN A 28 17.36 10.77 -3.11
CA GLN A 28 18.08 10.22 -1.96
C GLN A 28 19.08 9.14 -2.38
N GLY A 29 18.72 8.31 -3.35
CA GLY A 29 19.59 7.27 -3.88
C GLY A 29 20.85 7.83 -4.53
N VAL A 30 20.70 8.81 -5.42
CA VAL A 30 21.85 9.48 -6.08
C VAL A 30 22.70 10.20 -5.05
N ARG A 31 22.11 10.98 -4.13
CA ARG A 31 22.86 11.67 -3.06
C ARG A 31 23.67 10.70 -2.22
N ARG A 32 23.13 9.52 -1.92
CA ARG A 32 23.85 8.48 -1.17
C ARG A 32 25.06 7.98 -1.94
N ILE A 33 24.91 7.68 -3.24
CA ILE A 33 26.06 7.25 -4.06
C ILE A 33 27.15 8.32 -4.06
N VAL A 34 26.77 9.57 -4.28
CA VAL A 34 27.72 10.70 -4.27
C VAL A 34 28.41 10.86 -2.91
N SER A 35 27.71 10.69 -1.80
CA SER A 35 28.32 10.80 -0.47
C SER A 35 29.35 9.71 -0.16
N PHE A 36 29.26 8.54 -0.77
CA PHE A 36 30.27 7.48 -0.65
C PHE A 36 31.44 7.60 -1.62
N ALA A 37 31.38 8.58 -2.51
CA ALA A 37 32.44 8.85 -3.47
C ALA A 37 33.61 9.68 -2.88
N GLU A 38 33.44 10.22 -1.67
CA GLU A 38 34.47 10.99 -1.00
C GLU A 38 35.79 10.18 -0.88
N GLY A 39 36.89 10.75 -1.42
CA GLY A 39 38.21 10.11 -1.43
C GLY A 39 38.32 8.92 -2.40
N VAL A 40 37.42 8.77 -3.36
CA VAL A 40 37.62 7.89 -4.53
C VAL A 40 38.47 8.65 -5.56
N ALA A 41 39.49 8.00 -6.09
CA ALA A 41 40.36 8.62 -7.11
C ALA A 41 39.54 9.08 -8.32
N ASP A 42 39.93 10.23 -8.86
CA ASP A 42 39.32 10.83 -10.05
C ASP A 42 37.82 11.15 -9.98
N VAL A 43 37.25 11.17 -8.76
CA VAL A 43 35.84 11.53 -8.55
C VAL A 43 35.72 12.83 -7.76
N ASP A 44 35.06 13.81 -8.35
CA ASP A 44 34.63 15.01 -7.61
C ASP A 44 33.34 14.70 -6.84
N SER A 45 33.46 14.53 -5.53
CA SER A 45 32.33 14.20 -4.66
C SER A 45 31.51 15.43 -4.24
N ASP A 46 31.80 16.62 -4.77
CA ASP A 46 30.96 17.81 -4.52
C ASP A 46 29.60 17.64 -5.16
N PRO A 47 28.52 17.53 -4.36
CA PRO A 47 27.17 17.37 -4.91
C PRO A 47 26.73 18.51 -5.86
N LYS A 48 27.38 19.67 -5.79
CA LYS A 48 27.08 20.81 -6.68
C LYS A 48 27.65 20.62 -8.09
N LYS A 49 28.61 19.73 -8.23
CA LYS A 49 29.27 19.42 -9.50
C LYS A 49 28.85 18.06 -10.07
N PHE A 50 27.94 17.37 -9.42
CA PHE A 50 27.44 16.07 -9.88
C PHE A 50 26.85 16.19 -11.30
N GLY A 51 27.38 15.39 -12.22
CA GLY A 51 26.98 15.36 -13.62
C GLY A 51 27.20 13.97 -14.24
N PRO A 52 26.91 13.81 -15.53
CA PRO A 52 27.06 12.53 -16.22
C PRO A 52 28.51 11.98 -16.19
N GLU A 53 29.48 12.86 -16.20
CA GLU A 53 30.90 12.52 -16.15
C GLU A 53 31.45 12.27 -14.74
N THR A 54 30.64 12.40 -13.69
CA THR A 54 31.09 12.24 -12.29
C THR A 54 31.70 10.88 -12.02
N PHE A 55 31.17 9.85 -12.65
CA PHE A 55 31.63 8.48 -12.48
C PHE A 55 31.98 7.85 -13.83
N ASP A 56 33.13 7.23 -13.90
CA ASP A 56 33.39 6.17 -14.87
C ASP A 56 33.02 4.80 -14.31
N GLN A 57 33.19 3.75 -15.10
CA GLN A 57 32.80 2.37 -14.68
C GLN A 57 33.60 1.90 -13.45
N LEU A 58 34.90 2.27 -13.36
CA LEU A 58 35.78 1.76 -12.29
C LEU A 58 35.55 2.51 -10.98
N SER A 59 35.43 3.81 -11.01
CA SER A 59 35.13 4.63 -9.84
C SER A 59 33.76 4.29 -9.24
N LEU A 60 32.76 4.06 -10.10
CA LEU A 60 31.44 3.63 -9.60
C LEU A 60 31.48 2.23 -8.96
N ILE A 61 32.26 1.29 -9.51
CA ILE A 61 32.49 -0.03 -8.88
C ILE A 61 33.09 0.16 -7.48
N GLU A 62 34.08 1.04 -7.34
CA GLU A 62 34.72 1.31 -6.05
C GLU A 62 33.75 1.93 -5.04
N VAL A 63 32.92 2.90 -5.46
CA VAL A 63 31.86 3.48 -4.61
C VAL A 63 30.88 2.41 -4.15
N VAL A 64 30.41 1.55 -5.04
CA VAL A 64 29.50 0.46 -4.70
C VAL A 64 30.16 -0.52 -3.72
N ARG A 65 31.44 -0.85 -3.90
CA ARG A 65 32.19 -1.70 -2.97
C ARG A 65 32.26 -1.09 -1.58
N ARG A 66 32.54 0.23 -1.47
CA ARG A 66 32.55 0.95 -0.19
C ARG A 66 31.18 0.95 0.49
N ILE A 67 30.10 1.17 -0.28
CA ILE A 67 28.74 1.08 0.26
C ILE A 67 28.47 -0.31 0.86
N ILE A 68 28.85 -1.37 0.14
CA ILE A 68 28.67 -2.75 0.60
C ILE A 68 29.51 -3.01 1.86
N ALA A 69 30.75 -2.56 1.87
CA ALA A 69 31.69 -2.76 2.99
C ALA A 69 31.29 -1.95 4.25
N SER A 70 30.54 -0.87 4.11
CA SER A 70 30.10 -0.03 5.24
C SER A 70 29.08 -0.72 6.15
N ASP A 71 28.38 -1.73 5.65
CA ASP A 71 27.25 -2.42 6.30
C ASP A 71 26.13 -1.51 6.82
N THR A 72 26.14 -0.24 6.40
CA THR A 72 25.15 0.78 6.80
C THR A 72 23.98 0.86 5.83
N VAL A 73 24.12 0.26 4.64
CA VAL A 73 23.13 0.32 3.56
C VAL A 73 22.74 -1.08 3.13
N THR A 74 21.44 -1.39 3.20
CA THR A 74 20.95 -2.69 2.75
C THR A 74 21.10 -2.87 1.24
N LYS A 75 21.21 -4.12 0.76
CA LYS A 75 21.25 -4.44 -0.68
C LYS A 75 20.05 -3.85 -1.43
N ALA A 76 18.86 -3.91 -0.83
CA ALA A 76 17.64 -3.33 -1.41
C ALA A 76 17.75 -1.80 -1.56
N THR A 77 18.28 -1.13 -0.55
CA THR A 77 18.52 0.33 -0.58
C THR A 77 19.58 0.70 -1.62
N LEU A 78 20.66 -0.08 -1.75
CA LEU A 78 21.67 0.12 -2.77
C LEU A 78 21.10 -0.11 -4.18
N HIS A 79 20.31 -1.17 -4.36
CA HIS A 79 19.61 -1.43 -5.63
C HIS A 79 18.71 -0.27 -6.04
N GLN A 80 17.95 0.29 -5.08
CA GLN A 80 17.12 1.48 -5.32
C GLN A 80 17.95 2.72 -5.64
N SER A 81 19.11 2.91 -4.97
CA SER A 81 20.01 4.03 -5.24
C SER A 81 20.58 3.96 -6.67
N LEU A 82 21.00 2.78 -7.11
CA LEU A 82 21.42 2.53 -8.48
C LEU A 82 20.30 2.67 -9.50
N ALA A 83 19.03 2.43 -9.11
CA ALA A 83 17.90 2.71 -10.00
C ALA A 83 17.70 4.22 -10.22
N GLY A 84 17.93 5.03 -9.20
CA GLY A 84 17.93 6.49 -9.33
C GLY A 84 19.04 6.98 -10.26
N LEU A 85 20.26 6.46 -10.09
CA LEU A 85 21.41 6.82 -10.94
C LEU A 85 21.19 6.38 -12.40
N GLN A 86 20.65 5.19 -12.63
CA GLN A 86 20.28 4.73 -13.97
C GLN A 86 19.27 5.68 -14.63
N SER A 87 18.25 6.08 -13.89
CA SER A 87 17.23 7.02 -14.39
C SER A 87 17.82 8.38 -14.74
N PHE A 88 18.83 8.86 -13.99
CA PHE A 88 19.55 10.07 -14.32
C PHE A 88 20.35 9.92 -15.62
N TYR A 89 21.08 8.83 -15.80
CA TYR A 89 21.84 8.56 -17.01
C TYR A 89 20.94 8.36 -18.24
N ASP A 90 19.83 7.65 -18.09
CA ASP A 90 18.84 7.51 -19.17
C ASP A 90 18.28 8.88 -19.59
N TRP A 91 18.05 9.79 -18.64
CA TRP A 91 17.66 11.17 -18.93
C TRP A 91 18.76 11.92 -19.69
N CYS A 92 20.03 11.84 -19.26
CA CYS A 92 21.14 12.47 -19.95
C CYS A 92 21.24 12.03 -21.41
N VAL A 93 21.20 10.73 -21.67
CA VAL A 93 21.27 10.18 -23.05
C VAL A 93 20.09 10.66 -23.90
N ASN A 94 18.90 10.81 -23.32
CA ASN A 94 17.71 11.20 -24.05
C ASN A 94 17.59 12.71 -24.29
N THR A 95 18.25 13.54 -23.49
CA THR A 95 18.08 15.00 -23.53
C THR A 95 19.32 15.76 -23.96
N LYS A 96 20.52 15.14 -23.90
CA LYS A 96 21.80 15.74 -24.21
C LYS A 96 22.44 15.01 -25.39
N PRO A 97 22.38 15.58 -26.62
CA PRO A 97 22.84 14.90 -27.83
C PRO A 97 24.35 14.57 -27.82
N GLU A 98 25.13 15.28 -27.01
CA GLU A 98 26.56 15.09 -26.83
C GLU A 98 26.93 13.87 -25.97
N ILE A 99 25.96 13.27 -25.25
CA ILE A 99 26.19 12.16 -24.34
C ILE A 99 25.71 10.86 -24.96
N SER A 100 26.61 9.90 -25.15
CA SER A 100 26.27 8.54 -25.58
C SER A 100 26.15 7.61 -24.38
N SER A 101 25.32 6.58 -24.51
CA SER A 101 25.23 5.52 -23.52
C SER A 101 26.55 4.77 -23.28
N ASN A 102 27.48 4.83 -24.24
CA ASN A 102 28.81 4.22 -24.13
C ASN A 102 29.78 5.04 -23.25
N ASP A 103 29.47 6.31 -23.04
CA ASP A 103 30.27 7.22 -22.22
C ASP A 103 29.91 7.12 -20.72
N LEU A 104 28.83 6.41 -20.40
CA LEU A 104 28.27 6.29 -19.05
C LEU A 104 28.51 4.89 -18.46
N PRO A 105 28.62 4.77 -17.14
CA PRO A 105 28.72 3.48 -16.45
C PRO A 105 27.53 2.55 -16.74
N ASP A 106 27.82 1.29 -17.03
CA ASP A 106 26.80 0.25 -17.18
C ASP A 106 26.29 -0.22 -15.81
N ILE A 107 25.23 0.42 -15.36
CA ILE A 107 24.57 0.10 -14.07
C ILE A 107 23.98 -1.31 -14.07
N LYS A 108 23.47 -1.81 -15.21
CA LYS A 108 22.87 -3.15 -15.29
C LYS A 108 23.95 -4.21 -15.08
N ARG A 109 25.08 -4.06 -15.73
CA ARG A 109 26.25 -4.94 -15.57
C ARG A 109 26.78 -4.87 -14.14
N LEU A 110 26.86 -3.66 -13.55
CA LEU A 110 27.30 -3.46 -12.19
C LEU A 110 26.43 -4.22 -11.18
N ARG A 111 25.10 -4.15 -11.29
CA ARG A 111 24.17 -4.90 -10.43
C ARG A 111 24.41 -6.39 -10.50
N LYS A 112 24.60 -6.93 -11.69
CA LYS A 112 24.86 -8.37 -11.91
C LYS A 112 26.19 -8.81 -11.29
N VAL A 113 27.26 -8.05 -11.53
CA VAL A 113 28.60 -8.37 -11.00
C VAL A 113 28.65 -8.25 -9.48
N ALA A 114 28.00 -7.26 -8.91
CA ALA A 114 27.94 -7.05 -7.47
C ALA A 114 26.97 -8.02 -6.75
N LYS A 115 26.34 -8.95 -7.46
CA LYS A 115 25.32 -9.88 -6.93
C LYS A 115 24.26 -9.14 -6.10
N LEU A 116 23.84 -8.00 -6.60
CA LEU A 116 22.80 -7.17 -5.98
C LEU A 116 21.39 -7.68 -6.28
N ASP A 117 21.27 -8.87 -6.84
CA ASP A 117 19.99 -9.56 -6.87
C ASP A 117 19.52 -9.66 -5.42
N VAL A 118 18.51 -8.87 -5.12
CA VAL A 118 17.87 -8.91 -3.80
C VAL A 118 17.32 -10.33 -3.66
N PRO A 119 17.78 -11.14 -2.70
CA PRO A 119 17.17 -12.44 -2.47
C PRO A 119 15.67 -12.18 -2.31
N GLN A 120 14.87 -12.99 -2.97
CA GLN A 120 13.44 -12.98 -2.71
C GLN A 120 13.26 -13.47 -1.28
N VAL A 121 13.26 -12.55 -0.33
CA VAL A 121 12.96 -12.84 1.07
C VAL A 121 11.48 -13.12 1.09
N ASP A 122 11.08 -14.26 1.64
CA ASP A 122 9.67 -14.54 1.87
C ASP A 122 9.08 -13.37 2.64
N PRO A 123 7.99 -12.80 2.13
CA PRO A 123 7.42 -11.61 2.74
C PRO A 123 6.95 -11.93 4.16
N ASP A 124 7.26 -11.06 5.10
CA ASP A 124 6.71 -11.15 6.44
C ASP A 124 5.18 -11.08 6.39
N TYR A 125 4.53 -12.02 7.07
CA TYR A 125 3.08 -12.07 7.23
C TYR A 125 2.71 -12.60 8.63
N TYR A 126 1.47 -12.37 9.07
CA TYR A 126 0.93 -12.94 10.29
C TYR A 126 0.26 -14.28 10.01
N ARG A 127 0.61 -15.30 10.81
CA ARG A 127 -0.08 -16.59 10.81
C ARG A 127 -1.49 -16.42 11.40
N PRO A 128 -2.40 -17.40 11.20
CA PRO A 128 -3.79 -17.28 11.69
C PRO A 128 -3.88 -16.99 13.19
N ASP A 129 -3.06 -17.66 14.02
CA ASP A 129 -3.00 -17.45 15.46
C ASP A 129 -2.48 -16.06 15.84
N GLU A 130 -1.51 -15.54 15.09
CA GLU A 130 -0.97 -14.20 15.27
C GLU A 130 -2.00 -13.14 14.84
N LEU A 131 -2.69 -13.36 13.70
CA LEU A 131 -3.72 -12.46 13.21
C LEU A 131 -4.91 -12.39 14.18
N ARG A 132 -5.33 -13.52 14.75
CA ARG A 132 -6.36 -13.54 15.80
C ARG A 132 -5.98 -12.65 16.98
N ARG A 133 -4.78 -12.82 17.54
CA ARG A 133 -4.29 -11.97 18.65
C ARG A 133 -4.21 -10.49 18.27
N LEU A 134 -3.84 -10.19 17.03
CA LEU A 134 -3.83 -8.82 16.52
C LEU A 134 -5.23 -8.21 16.51
N TYR A 135 -6.23 -8.94 16.07
CA TYR A 135 -7.63 -8.50 16.06
C TYR A 135 -8.18 -8.34 17.48
N GLU A 136 -7.92 -9.30 18.38
CA GLU A 136 -8.33 -9.24 19.77
C GLU A 136 -7.76 -8.01 20.47
N GLU A 137 -6.48 -7.71 20.25
CA GLU A 137 -5.85 -6.52 20.80
C GLU A 137 -6.37 -5.23 20.13
N ALA A 138 -6.59 -5.24 18.82
CA ALA A 138 -7.17 -4.09 18.13
C ALA A 138 -8.59 -3.77 18.62
N ALA A 139 -9.37 -4.80 18.96
CA ALA A 139 -10.74 -4.69 19.47
C ALA A 139 -10.81 -4.36 20.97
N ASN A 140 -9.69 -4.39 21.68
CA ASN A 140 -9.67 -4.20 23.14
C ASN A 140 -9.92 -2.74 23.52
N PRO A 141 -11.08 -2.38 24.16
CA PRO A 141 -11.39 -1.02 24.54
C PRO A 141 -10.54 -0.54 25.71
N ASP A 142 -10.01 -1.46 26.54
CA ASP A 142 -9.23 -1.16 27.74
C ASP A 142 -7.74 -1.03 27.45
N SER A 143 -7.33 -1.20 26.19
CA SER A 143 -5.94 -1.09 25.80
C SER A 143 -5.47 0.37 25.87
N VAL A 144 -4.61 0.63 26.85
CA VAL A 144 -3.99 1.95 27.07
C VAL A 144 -2.50 1.81 26.89
N VAL A 145 -1.96 2.39 25.84
CA VAL A 145 -0.51 2.45 25.61
C VAL A 145 0.04 3.77 26.08
N GLY A 146 0.61 3.78 27.29
CA GLY A 146 1.13 4.98 27.92
C GLY A 146 0.02 6.00 28.21
N LYS A 147 0.08 7.20 27.57
CA LYS A 147 -0.95 8.24 27.65
C LYS A 147 -1.86 8.29 26.41
N THR A 148 -1.79 7.29 25.54
CA THR A 148 -2.53 7.29 24.27
C THR A 148 -3.82 6.53 24.45
N ILE A 149 -4.95 7.24 24.33
CA ILE A 149 -6.27 6.62 24.25
C ILE A 149 -6.36 5.94 22.88
N ARG A 150 -6.69 4.67 22.88
CA ARG A 150 -6.97 3.89 21.68
C ARG A 150 -8.47 3.91 21.37
N HIS A 151 -8.78 3.68 20.13
CA HIS A 151 -10.15 3.63 19.62
C HIS A 151 -10.37 2.28 18.98
N SER A 152 -10.88 1.34 19.79
CA SER A 152 -10.95 -0.08 19.42
C SER A 152 -11.73 -0.35 18.14
N SER A 153 -12.84 0.35 17.90
CA SER A 153 -13.62 0.18 16.66
C SER A 153 -12.82 0.65 15.43
N ARG A 154 -12.11 1.78 15.52
CA ARG A 154 -11.24 2.26 14.43
C ARG A 154 -10.07 1.31 14.19
N ASP A 155 -9.41 0.91 15.26
CA ASP A 155 -8.18 0.13 15.20
C ASP A 155 -8.46 -1.27 14.63
N LEU A 156 -9.57 -1.89 15.05
CA LEU A 156 -10.06 -3.15 14.47
C LEU A 156 -10.43 -3.00 13.00
N ALA A 157 -11.17 -1.94 12.63
CA ALA A 157 -11.53 -1.69 11.24
C ALA A 157 -10.28 -1.50 10.36
N ILE A 158 -9.27 -0.76 10.81
CA ILE A 158 -7.99 -0.58 10.08
C ILE A 158 -7.29 -1.93 9.87
N CYS A 159 -7.12 -2.73 10.91
CA CYS A 159 -6.49 -4.05 10.82
C CYS A 159 -7.27 -4.98 9.88
N SER A 160 -8.60 -4.99 9.97
CA SER A 160 -9.47 -5.83 9.15
C SER A 160 -9.42 -5.46 7.66
N PHE A 161 -9.51 -4.18 7.32
CA PHE A 161 -9.43 -3.72 5.94
C PHE A 161 -8.06 -4.02 5.31
N LEU A 162 -6.98 -3.97 6.08
CA LEU A 162 -5.65 -4.33 5.60
C LEU A 162 -5.50 -5.84 5.43
N ALA A 163 -5.95 -6.66 6.39
CA ALA A 163 -5.71 -8.10 6.41
C ALA A 163 -6.71 -8.90 5.58
N VAL A 164 -7.93 -8.41 5.38
CA VAL A 164 -8.97 -9.09 4.57
C VAL A 164 -8.92 -8.64 3.13
N LEU A 165 -8.89 -7.32 2.88
CA LEU A 165 -8.91 -6.75 1.52
C LEU A 165 -7.52 -6.58 0.93
N GLY A 166 -6.47 -6.70 1.73
CA GLY A 166 -5.11 -6.50 1.29
C GLY A 166 -4.83 -5.09 0.76
N LEU A 167 -5.48 -4.06 1.31
CA LEU A 167 -5.26 -2.68 0.87
C LEU A 167 -3.81 -2.24 1.10
N ARG A 168 -3.27 -1.42 0.18
CA ARG A 168 -2.01 -0.72 0.45
C ARG A 168 -2.22 0.34 1.52
N ALA A 169 -1.18 0.66 2.29
CA ALA A 169 -1.25 1.73 3.29
C ALA A 169 -1.79 3.05 2.70
N SER A 170 -1.34 3.41 1.49
CA SER A 170 -1.81 4.61 0.80
C SER A 170 -3.26 4.51 0.34
N GLU A 171 -3.74 3.33 -0.02
CA GLU A 171 -5.14 3.11 -0.38
C GLU A 171 -6.04 3.25 0.85
N LEU A 172 -5.64 2.65 1.97
CA LEU A 172 -6.35 2.78 3.25
C LEU A 172 -6.40 4.25 3.73
N THR A 173 -5.26 4.95 3.78
CA THR A 173 -5.19 6.32 4.28
C THR A 173 -5.90 7.34 3.38
N ASN A 174 -6.08 7.04 2.10
CA ASN A 174 -6.85 7.87 1.18
C ASN A 174 -8.29 7.37 0.95
N ALA A 175 -8.68 6.27 1.61
CA ALA A 175 -10.04 5.75 1.48
C ALA A 175 -11.06 6.79 1.94
N LYS A 176 -12.14 6.90 1.17
CA LYS A 176 -13.25 7.80 1.46
C LYS A 176 -14.50 7.00 1.78
N ILE A 177 -15.39 7.58 2.57
CA ILE A 177 -16.66 6.94 2.94
C ILE A 177 -17.47 6.59 1.71
N GLY A 178 -17.55 7.48 0.73
CA GLY A 178 -18.25 7.24 -0.53
C GLY A 178 -17.59 6.22 -1.46
N TRP A 179 -16.44 5.63 -1.08
CA TRP A 179 -15.90 4.48 -1.82
C TRP A 179 -16.66 3.18 -1.51
N ILE A 180 -17.41 3.15 -0.41
CA ILE A 180 -18.22 2.01 -0.01
C ILE A 180 -19.65 2.26 -0.48
N THR A 181 -20.12 1.44 -1.40
CA THR A 181 -21.46 1.52 -1.99
C THR A 181 -22.14 0.16 -1.97
N GLN A 182 -23.46 0.19 -1.90
CA GLN A 182 -24.28 -1.00 -2.09
C GLN A 182 -24.75 -1.03 -3.54
N GLU A 183 -24.60 -2.14 -4.21
CA GLU A 183 -24.97 -2.33 -5.60
C GLU A 183 -25.86 -3.56 -5.75
N THR A 184 -26.79 -3.54 -6.68
CA THR A 184 -27.55 -4.72 -7.09
C THR A 184 -26.81 -5.46 -8.20
N LEU A 185 -26.96 -6.77 -8.27
CA LEU A 185 -26.34 -7.55 -9.35
C LEU A 185 -26.87 -7.13 -10.74
N GLU A 186 -28.08 -6.58 -10.80
CA GLU A 186 -28.67 -6.09 -12.06
C GLU A 186 -28.06 -4.77 -12.54
N ASP A 187 -27.65 -3.87 -11.66
CA ASP A 187 -27.03 -2.60 -12.02
C ASP A 187 -25.69 -2.80 -12.75
N ARG A 188 -25.08 -3.99 -12.60
CA ARG A 188 -23.86 -4.37 -13.31
C ARG A 188 -24.05 -4.60 -14.79
N ASN A 189 -25.16 -5.26 -15.18
CA ASN A 189 -25.42 -5.62 -16.58
C ASN A 189 -25.83 -4.40 -17.42
N ARG A 190 -26.31 -3.31 -16.79
CA ARG A 190 -26.70 -2.07 -17.49
C ARG A 190 -25.54 -1.14 -17.80
N GLY A 191 -24.37 -1.32 -17.20
CA GLY A 191 -23.19 -0.46 -17.41
C GLY A 191 -22.41 -0.73 -18.71
N GLU A 192 -22.59 -1.86 -19.37
CA GLU A 192 -21.79 -2.29 -20.55
C GLU A 192 -22.58 -2.58 -21.82
N THR A 193 -23.90 -2.54 -21.83
CA THR A 193 -24.71 -2.76 -23.03
C THR A 193 -25.60 -1.57 -23.34
N GLN A 194 -25.07 -0.57 -24.05
CA GLN A 194 -25.86 0.17 -25.02
C GLN A 194 -26.01 -0.71 -26.26
N ASN A 195 -26.90 -1.67 -26.23
CA ASN A 195 -27.59 -2.17 -27.42
C ASN A 195 -28.88 -2.87 -27.01
N GLN A 196 -29.92 -2.46 -27.70
CA GLN A 196 -31.32 -2.71 -27.55
C GLN A 196 -31.71 -4.20 -27.67
N ASP A 197 -32.89 -4.49 -27.12
CA ASP A 197 -33.75 -5.63 -27.34
C ASP A 197 -33.44 -6.94 -26.60
N ALA A 198 -33.97 -7.06 -25.40
CA ALA A 198 -34.49 -8.33 -24.93
C ALA A 198 -35.61 -8.11 -23.90
N THR A 199 -36.80 -8.28 -24.34
CA THR A 199 -37.97 -8.64 -23.50
C THR A 199 -37.73 -10.07 -23.02
N ASP A 200 -37.46 -10.25 -21.73
CA ASP A 200 -37.68 -11.52 -21.08
C ASP A 200 -38.15 -11.29 -19.64
N GLU A 201 -39.42 -11.63 -19.45
CA GLU A 201 -40.09 -11.73 -18.16
C GLU A 201 -39.54 -12.94 -17.41
N ASN A 202 -38.61 -12.71 -16.46
CA ASN A 202 -38.34 -13.63 -15.37
C ASN A 202 -38.23 -12.84 -14.08
N GLN A 203 -39.37 -12.55 -13.49
CA GLN A 203 -39.54 -11.94 -12.18
C GLN A 203 -39.31 -12.98 -11.08
N ASP A 204 -38.07 -13.40 -10.85
CA ASP A 204 -37.62 -14.04 -9.61
C ASP A 204 -36.10 -13.89 -9.43
N ALA A 205 -35.52 -12.80 -9.91
CA ALA A 205 -34.17 -12.44 -9.54
C ALA A 205 -34.23 -11.88 -8.12
N THR A 206 -33.78 -12.65 -7.13
CA THR A 206 -33.49 -12.16 -5.79
C THR A 206 -32.58 -10.95 -5.92
N ASP A 207 -33.08 -9.80 -5.49
CA ASP A 207 -32.40 -8.49 -5.49
C ASP A 207 -31.21 -8.57 -4.51
N GLU A 208 -30.22 -9.41 -4.87
CA GLU A 208 -29.06 -9.68 -4.03
C GLU A 208 -28.14 -8.46 -4.06
N ARG A 209 -28.18 -7.72 -2.96
CA ARG A 209 -27.38 -6.52 -2.76
C ARG A 209 -26.01 -6.88 -2.23
N ILE A 210 -24.98 -6.43 -2.91
CA ILE A 210 -23.59 -6.61 -2.49
C ILE A 210 -22.97 -5.27 -2.11
N TRP A 211 -22.13 -5.29 -1.09
CA TRP A 211 -21.32 -4.14 -0.74
C TRP A 211 -19.99 -4.19 -1.47
N VAL A 212 -19.60 -3.07 -2.04
CA VAL A 212 -18.37 -2.95 -2.81
C VAL A 212 -17.62 -1.69 -2.39
N MET A 213 -16.30 -1.80 -2.30
CA MET A 213 -15.40 -0.67 -2.12
C MET A 213 -14.67 -0.36 -3.43
N GLN A 214 -14.84 0.84 -3.96
CA GLN A 214 -14.10 1.31 -5.13
C GLN A 214 -12.74 1.88 -4.71
N VAL A 215 -11.70 1.07 -4.80
CA VAL A 215 -10.34 1.45 -4.40
C VAL A 215 -9.61 2.13 -5.55
N THR A 216 -9.09 3.33 -5.30
CA THR A 216 -8.23 4.04 -6.25
C THR A 216 -6.77 3.79 -5.90
N GLY A 217 -6.06 3.08 -6.77
CA GLY A 217 -4.66 2.71 -6.60
C GLY A 217 -3.68 3.66 -7.28
N LYS A 218 -2.41 3.22 -7.37
CA LYS A 218 -1.32 3.97 -8.00
C LYS A 218 -1.65 4.29 -9.46
N GLY A 219 -1.45 5.55 -9.85
CA GLY A 219 -1.72 6.03 -11.21
C GLY A 219 -3.22 6.24 -11.51
N GLY A 220 -4.07 6.36 -10.48
CA GLY A 220 -5.51 6.59 -10.64
C GLY A 220 -6.29 5.34 -11.08
N LYS A 221 -5.65 4.17 -11.15
CA LYS A 221 -6.33 2.93 -11.52
C LYS A 221 -7.34 2.57 -10.43
N LYS A 222 -8.58 2.34 -10.85
CA LYS A 222 -9.66 1.94 -9.95
C LYS A 222 -9.85 0.42 -10.00
N ARG A 223 -10.11 -0.18 -8.85
CA ARG A 223 -10.57 -1.56 -8.74
C ARG A 223 -11.71 -1.64 -7.75
N ARG A 224 -12.57 -2.62 -7.93
CA ARG A 224 -13.69 -2.90 -7.05
C ARG A 224 -13.31 -4.09 -6.18
N VAL A 225 -13.57 -3.96 -4.89
CA VAL A 225 -13.26 -4.97 -3.89
C VAL A 225 -14.55 -5.25 -3.11
N PRO A 226 -15.05 -6.50 -3.11
CA PRO A 226 -16.26 -6.83 -2.38
C PRO A 226 -16.01 -6.73 -0.87
N LEU A 227 -17.03 -6.30 -0.14
CA LEU A 227 -17.02 -6.22 1.31
C LEU A 227 -17.91 -7.34 1.90
N THR A 228 -17.37 -8.04 2.89
CA THR A 228 -18.12 -9.03 3.64
C THR A 228 -19.01 -8.37 4.71
N PRO A 229 -20.04 -9.08 5.22
CA PRO A 229 -20.87 -8.57 6.32
C PRO A 229 -20.02 -8.14 7.53
N GLU A 230 -18.95 -8.87 7.85
CA GLU A 230 -18.06 -8.57 8.98
C GLU A 230 -17.31 -7.26 8.75
N LEU A 231 -16.84 -6.99 7.53
CA LEU A 231 -16.17 -5.72 7.18
C LEU A 231 -17.14 -4.55 7.23
N ILE A 232 -18.39 -4.75 6.84
CA ILE A 232 -19.44 -3.73 6.97
C ILE A 232 -19.74 -3.46 8.44
N GLU A 233 -19.80 -4.50 9.27
CA GLU A 233 -20.06 -4.35 10.70
C GLU A 233 -18.93 -3.60 11.42
N VAL A 234 -17.66 -3.95 11.18
CA VAL A 234 -16.54 -3.17 11.79
C VAL A 234 -16.50 -1.73 11.30
N ASN A 235 -16.83 -1.50 10.01
CA ASN A 235 -16.95 -0.14 9.48
C ASN A 235 -18.08 0.63 10.18
N ARG A 236 -19.25 0.02 10.35
CA ARG A 236 -20.40 0.63 11.02
C ARG A 236 -20.07 0.99 12.47
N ARG A 237 -19.42 0.09 13.22
CA ARG A 237 -18.97 0.37 14.60
C ARG A 237 -18.01 1.56 14.64
N TRP A 238 -17.07 1.61 13.71
CA TRP A 238 -16.16 2.75 13.61
C TRP A 238 -16.87 4.06 13.29
N GLN A 239 -17.80 4.09 12.32
CA GLN A 239 -18.53 5.29 11.99
C GLN A 239 -19.38 5.80 13.17
N ASN A 240 -20.04 4.90 13.92
CA ASN A 240 -20.81 5.24 15.11
C ASN A 240 -19.90 5.84 16.21
N GLU A 241 -18.76 5.19 16.52
CA GLU A 241 -17.80 5.74 17.49
C GLU A 241 -17.26 7.10 17.05
N ARG A 242 -17.00 7.25 15.77
CA ARG A 242 -16.53 8.52 15.20
C ARG A 242 -17.58 9.64 15.36
N GLU A 243 -18.83 9.35 15.11
CA GLU A 243 -19.95 10.28 15.26
C GLU A 243 -20.07 10.75 16.72
N GLU A 244 -20.05 9.82 17.65
CA GLU A 244 -20.08 10.11 19.09
C GLU A 244 -18.90 10.99 19.54
N LEU A 245 -17.68 10.71 19.05
CA LEU A 245 -16.46 11.43 19.43
C LEU A 245 -16.33 12.83 18.81
N GLN A 246 -16.83 13.00 17.58
CA GLN A 246 -16.70 14.26 16.84
C GLN A 246 -17.92 15.17 16.98
N GLY A 247 -19.05 14.63 17.45
CA GLY A 247 -20.31 15.39 17.57
C GLY A 247 -20.80 15.97 16.25
N VAL A 248 -20.45 15.31 15.14
CA VAL A 248 -20.77 15.76 13.78
C VAL A 248 -21.83 14.85 13.21
N ASP A 249 -22.85 15.41 12.61
CA ASP A 249 -23.78 14.67 11.76
C ASP A 249 -23.03 13.80 10.76
N LEU A 250 -23.57 12.63 10.46
CA LEU A 250 -23.06 11.56 9.61
C LEU A 250 -21.93 11.99 8.65
N PRO A 251 -20.78 11.29 8.68
CA PRO A 251 -19.66 11.63 7.81
C PRO A 251 -20.10 11.62 6.34
N ARG A 252 -19.66 12.64 5.60
CA ARG A 252 -20.06 12.85 4.20
C ARG A 252 -19.30 11.88 3.28
N PRO A 253 -19.85 11.51 2.10
CA PRO A 253 -19.17 10.61 1.15
C PRO A 253 -17.76 11.07 0.75
N GLY A 254 -17.49 12.39 0.76
CA GLY A 254 -16.19 12.98 0.45
C GLY A 254 -15.15 12.87 1.57
N ASP A 255 -15.59 12.61 2.79
CA ASP A 255 -14.71 12.54 3.96
C ASP A 255 -13.85 11.26 3.94
N HIS A 256 -12.68 11.33 4.57
CA HIS A 256 -11.83 10.15 4.68
C HIS A 256 -12.45 9.13 5.64
N LEU A 257 -12.32 7.84 5.26
CA LEU A 257 -12.85 6.72 6.01
C LEU A 257 -12.17 6.61 7.38
N PHE A 258 -10.85 6.80 7.42
CA PHE A 258 -10.05 6.74 8.64
C PHE A 258 -9.40 8.09 8.90
N VAL A 259 -9.67 8.62 10.08
CA VAL A 259 -9.18 9.93 10.53
C VAL A 259 -8.42 9.83 11.85
N PRO A 260 -7.47 10.72 12.12
CA PRO A 260 -6.89 10.86 13.46
C PRO A 260 -7.92 11.53 14.38
N LEU A 261 -8.06 11.02 15.60
CA LEU A 261 -9.00 11.59 16.55
C LEU A 261 -8.35 12.67 17.47
N ARG A 262 -7.04 12.83 17.36
CA ARG A 262 -6.33 13.94 17.98
C ARG A 262 -6.12 15.05 16.98
N LYS A 263 -6.53 16.26 17.31
CA LYS A 263 -6.17 17.45 16.54
C LYS A 263 -4.65 17.62 16.55
N PRO A 264 -4.04 17.97 15.42
CA PRO A 264 -2.63 18.32 15.36
C PRO A 264 -2.30 19.46 16.34
N LYS A 265 -1.07 19.47 16.85
CA LYS A 265 -0.63 20.50 17.80
C LYS A 265 -0.61 21.93 17.22
N ASP A 266 -0.54 22.03 15.90
CA ASP A 266 -0.56 23.29 15.15
C ASP A 266 -1.99 23.85 14.92
N GLY A 267 -3.01 23.15 15.46
CA GLY A 267 -4.42 23.55 15.30
C GLY A 267 -5.02 23.26 13.94
N SER A 268 -4.27 22.64 13.03
CA SER A 268 -4.82 22.23 11.72
C SER A 268 -5.83 21.10 11.89
N GLU A 269 -6.80 21.02 10.98
CA GLU A 269 -7.69 19.86 10.91
C GLU A 269 -6.99 18.76 10.11
N ALA A 270 -6.64 17.66 10.79
CA ALA A 270 -6.20 16.47 10.09
C ALA A 270 -7.44 15.71 9.60
N ASP A 271 -7.71 15.86 8.34
CA ASP A 271 -8.85 15.24 7.65
C ASP A 271 -8.63 13.77 7.27
N LYS A 272 -7.39 13.26 7.41
CA LYS A 272 -7.02 11.86 7.13
C LYS A 272 -5.90 11.34 8.02
N LEU A 273 -5.88 10.02 8.18
CA LEU A 273 -4.78 9.33 8.85
C LEU A 273 -3.51 9.41 8.00
N SER A 274 -2.40 9.88 8.57
CA SER A 274 -1.11 9.89 7.86
C SER A 274 -0.50 8.48 7.81
N TYR A 275 0.42 8.26 6.87
CA TYR A 275 1.18 6.99 6.81
C TYR A 275 1.93 6.70 8.12
N TYR A 276 2.54 7.72 8.72
CA TYR A 276 3.27 7.58 9.98
C TYR A 276 2.34 7.20 11.14
N GLN A 277 1.17 7.83 11.23
CA GLN A 277 0.17 7.49 12.26
C GLN A 277 -0.36 6.06 12.09
N LEU A 278 -0.62 5.64 10.84
CA LEU A 278 -1.00 4.26 10.54
C LEU A 278 0.10 3.28 10.95
N TRP A 279 1.35 3.55 10.54
CA TRP A 279 2.49 2.72 10.90
C TRP A 279 2.64 2.61 12.42
N TYR A 280 2.64 3.74 13.13
CA TYR A 280 2.77 3.77 14.58
C TYR A 280 1.64 3.01 15.29
N LEU A 281 0.41 3.16 14.83
CA LEU A 281 -0.74 2.43 15.34
C LEU A 281 -0.56 0.91 15.23
N LEU A 282 -0.17 0.43 14.06
CA LEU A 282 0.06 -1.01 13.83
C LEU A 282 1.19 -1.55 14.70
N GLN A 283 2.29 -0.79 14.87
CA GLN A 283 3.38 -1.17 15.77
C GLN A 283 2.89 -1.30 17.22
N MET A 284 2.08 -0.34 17.68
CA MET A 284 1.53 -0.39 19.05
C MET A 284 0.64 -1.60 19.26
N ILE A 285 -0.30 -1.87 18.33
CA ILE A 285 -1.18 -3.04 18.44
C ILE A 285 -0.38 -4.33 18.46
N ALA A 286 0.58 -4.48 17.55
CA ALA A 286 1.42 -5.69 17.48
C ALA A 286 2.25 -5.90 18.77
N ARG A 287 2.79 -4.83 19.33
CA ARG A 287 3.57 -4.88 20.59
C ARG A 287 2.71 -5.33 21.77
N GLU A 288 1.52 -4.76 21.95
CA GLU A 288 0.61 -5.13 23.03
C GLU A 288 0.09 -6.57 22.84
N ALA A 289 -0.16 -6.99 21.60
CA ALA A 289 -0.47 -8.38 21.27
C ALA A 289 0.72 -9.35 21.43
N ARG A 290 1.93 -8.84 21.79
CA ARG A 290 3.20 -9.60 21.88
C ARG A 290 3.53 -10.31 20.56
N LEU A 291 3.39 -9.58 19.47
CA LEU A 291 3.68 -10.04 18.11
C LEU A 291 4.88 -9.30 17.53
N ARG A 292 5.36 -9.79 16.38
CA ARG A 292 6.34 -9.06 15.56
C ARG A 292 5.75 -7.73 15.12
N GLU A 293 6.50 -6.65 15.26
CA GLU A 293 6.06 -5.30 14.89
C GLU A 293 6.07 -5.11 13.38
N LEU A 294 5.13 -5.73 12.68
CA LEU A 294 5.00 -5.66 11.23
C LEU A 294 4.06 -4.50 10.82
N GLY A 295 4.30 -3.95 9.61
CA GLY A 295 3.52 -2.83 9.09
C GLY A 295 2.37 -3.26 8.18
N ALA A 296 1.69 -2.28 7.59
CA ALA A 296 0.55 -2.49 6.69
C ALA A 296 0.86 -3.41 5.49
N HIS A 297 2.12 -3.43 5.03
CA HIS A 297 2.52 -4.29 3.93
C HIS A 297 2.48 -5.77 4.31
N ALA A 298 2.86 -6.10 5.54
CA ALA A 298 2.77 -7.45 6.06
C ALA A 298 1.32 -7.93 6.22
N LEU A 299 0.39 -7.06 6.65
CA LEU A 299 -1.03 -7.40 6.68
C LEU A 299 -1.59 -7.66 5.27
N ARG A 300 -1.15 -6.90 4.29
CA ARG A 300 -1.48 -7.17 2.89
C ARG A 300 -0.88 -8.51 2.40
N HIS A 301 0.34 -8.85 2.79
CA HIS A 301 0.91 -10.18 2.52
C HIS A 301 0.13 -11.28 3.22
N THR A 302 -0.30 -11.03 4.45
CA THR A 302 -1.20 -11.93 5.19
C THR A 302 -2.45 -12.25 4.37
N ALA A 303 -3.15 -11.23 3.83
CA ALA A 303 -4.30 -11.44 2.95
C ALA A 303 -3.96 -12.34 1.75
N GLY A 304 -2.87 -12.04 1.05
CA GLY A 304 -2.45 -12.82 -0.12
C GLY A 304 -2.05 -14.25 0.20
N VAL A 305 -1.29 -14.45 1.28
CA VAL A 305 -0.82 -15.79 1.71
C VAL A 305 -1.99 -16.64 2.17
N GLN A 306 -2.89 -16.10 3.01
CA GLN A 306 -4.04 -16.85 3.49
C GLN A 306 -4.95 -17.29 2.33
N MET A 307 -5.28 -16.40 1.40
CA MET A 307 -6.05 -16.77 0.21
C MET A 307 -5.37 -17.85 -0.64
N ALA A 308 -4.05 -17.79 -0.78
CA ALA A 308 -3.30 -18.81 -1.50
C ALA A 308 -3.32 -20.17 -0.78
N LEU A 309 -3.22 -20.17 0.56
CA LEU A 309 -3.33 -21.37 1.39
C LEU A 309 -4.75 -21.96 1.36
N ASP A 310 -5.76 -21.11 1.24
CA ASP A 310 -7.18 -21.51 1.07
C ASP A 310 -7.48 -22.02 -0.37
N GLY A 311 -6.45 -22.12 -1.23
CA GLY A 311 -6.58 -22.66 -2.58
C GLY A 311 -7.13 -21.69 -3.61
N VAL A 312 -7.19 -20.40 -3.30
CA VAL A 312 -7.65 -19.38 -4.25
C VAL A 312 -6.65 -19.23 -5.39
N ALA A 313 -7.14 -19.28 -6.63
CA ALA A 313 -6.30 -19.13 -7.81
C ALA A 313 -5.52 -17.81 -7.78
N ILE A 314 -4.21 -17.88 -8.04
CA ILE A 314 -3.26 -16.76 -7.90
C ILE A 314 -3.64 -15.52 -8.71
N ASN A 315 -4.28 -15.70 -9.86
CA ASN A 315 -4.78 -14.59 -10.69
C ASN A 315 -5.91 -13.81 -9.99
N ARG A 316 -6.76 -14.49 -9.21
CA ARG A 316 -7.81 -13.84 -8.39
C ARG A 316 -7.21 -13.06 -7.22
N VAL A 317 -6.24 -13.66 -6.53
CA VAL A 317 -5.49 -12.97 -5.46
C VAL A 317 -4.80 -11.72 -6.00
N GLN A 318 -4.16 -11.82 -7.18
CA GLN A 318 -3.52 -10.68 -7.83
C GLN A 318 -4.51 -9.59 -8.24
N GLY A 319 -5.69 -9.98 -8.76
CA GLY A 319 -6.79 -9.07 -9.08
C GLY A 319 -7.27 -8.29 -7.86
N LEU A 320 -7.57 -8.99 -6.76
CA LEU A 320 -7.98 -8.37 -5.49
C LEU A 320 -6.93 -7.40 -4.96
N LEU A 321 -5.67 -7.84 -4.92
CA LEU A 321 -4.57 -7.03 -4.44
C LEU A 321 -4.22 -5.88 -5.40
N GLY A 322 -4.60 -5.93 -6.68
CA GLY A 322 -4.27 -4.90 -7.68
C GLY A 322 -2.77 -4.86 -7.97
N HIS A 323 -2.15 -6.02 -8.22
CA HIS A 323 -0.78 -6.11 -8.68
C HIS A 323 -0.69 -5.71 -10.17
N ALA A 324 0.18 -4.74 -10.50
CA ALA A 324 0.25 -4.10 -11.82
C ALA A 324 0.78 -5.01 -12.96
N SER A 325 1.05 -6.28 -12.70
CA SER A 325 1.78 -7.18 -13.59
C SER A 325 0.94 -8.35 -14.12
N ILE A 326 -0.26 -8.11 -14.62
CA ILE A 326 -0.84 -8.92 -15.69
C ILE A 326 -1.66 -7.98 -16.56
N ALA A 327 -1.18 -7.74 -17.76
CA ALA A 327 -1.92 -7.10 -18.83
C ALA A 327 -3.08 -8.00 -19.25
N THR A 328 -4.24 -7.37 -19.49
CA THR A 328 -5.44 -7.90 -20.12
C THR A 328 -6.39 -8.68 -19.21
N THR A 329 -7.62 -8.36 -19.05
CA THR A 329 -8.66 -8.38 -20.10
C THR A 329 -10.01 -8.11 -19.47
N GLY A 330 -10.80 -7.23 -20.05
CA GLY A 330 -12.16 -6.84 -19.63
C GLY A 330 -13.25 -7.91 -19.78
N ILE A 331 -12.91 -9.17 -19.98
CA ILE A 331 -13.89 -10.27 -20.17
C ILE A 331 -14.13 -11.10 -18.88
N TYR A 332 -13.28 -10.91 -17.84
CA TYR A 332 -13.39 -11.69 -16.59
C TYR A 332 -13.99 -10.93 -15.42
N THR A 333 -14.48 -9.71 -15.62
CA THR A 333 -14.91 -8.83 -14.53
C THR A 333 -16.24 -9.25 -13.92
N GLU A 334 -17.18 -9.82 -14.64
CA GLU A 334 -18.50 -10.15 -14.11
C GLU A 334 -18.57 -11.46 -13.30
N LEU A 335 -17.92 -12.52 -13.76
CA LEU A 335 -17.82 -13.77 -12.98
C LEU A 335 -16.84 -13.67 -11.83
N ALA A 336 -15.82 -12.82 -11.96
CA ALA A 336 -14.79 -12.62 -10.95
C ALA A 336 -15.32 -12.04 -9.65
N ASP A 337 -16.35 -11.21 -9.68
CA ASP A 337 -16.80 -10.48 -8.47
C ASP A 337 -17.65 -11.35 -7.54
N ILE A 338 -18.52 -12.24 -8.06
CA ILE A 338 -19.31 -13.17 -7.22
C ILE A 338 -18.37 -14.21 -6.60
N GLU A 339 -17.43 -14.74 -7.38
CA GLU A 339 -16.43 -15.69 -6.91
C GLU A 339 -15.42 -15.00 -5.95
N LEU A 340 -15.15 -13.69 -6.10
CA LEU A 340 -14.36 -12.90 -5.18
C LEU A 340 -15.06 -12.69 -3.83
N ILE A 341 -16.39 -12.51 -3.81
CA ILE A 341 -17.14 -12.42 -2.56
C ILE A 341 -17.00 -13.71 -1.77
N GLY A 342 -17.19 -14.87 -2.42
CA GLY A 342 -16.97 -16.18 -1.80
C GLY A 342 -15.56 -16.32 -1.25
N THR A 343 -14.58 -15.95 -2.05
CA THR A 343 -13.16 -15.98 -1.70
C THR A 343 -12.83 -15.13 -0.47
N VAL A 344 -13.32 -13.89 -0.43
CA VAL A 344 -13.05 -12.98 0.70
C VAL A 344 -13.80 -13.43 1.96
N ARG A 345 -15.02 -13.91 1.79
CA ARG A 345 -15.84 -14.42 2.90
C ARG A 345 -15.24 -15.66 3.55
N ASP A 346 -14.71 -16.57 2.73
CA ASP A 346 -14.16 -17.85 3.17
C ASP A 346 -12.69 -17.73 3.63
N ALA A 347 -12.05 -16.59 3.39
CA ALA A 347 -10.69 -16.36 3.84
C ALA A 347 -10.58 -16.41 5.37
N GLU A 348 -9.52 -17.08 5.86
CA GLU A 348 -9.25 -17.26 7.29
C GLU A 348 -9.24 -15.93 8.05
N ALA A 349 -8.67 -14.87 7.45
CA ALA A 349 -8.64 -13.54 8.05
C ALA A 349 -10.06 -12.99 8.34
N ASN A 350 -11.02 -13.24 7.46
CA ASN A 350 -12.41 -12.82 7.66
C ASN A 350 -13.13 -13.70 8.70
N ARG A 351 -12.85 -15.01 8.70
CA ARG A 351 -13.38 -15.94 9.71
C ARG A 351 -12.94 -15.55 11.12
N LEU A 352 -11.63 -15.26 11.29
CA LEU A 352 -11.09 -14.79 12.57
C LEU A 352 -11.70 -13.46 13.02
N LEU A 353 -11.95 -12.56 12.07
CA LEU A 353 -12.66 -11.32 12.35
C LEU A 353 -14.08 -11.58 12.88
N GLY A 354 -14.83 -12.47 12.24
CA GLY A 354 -16.15 -12.87 12.69
C GLY A 354 -16.17 -13.44 14.12
N GLU A 355 -15.18 -14.28 14.45
CA GLU A 355 -15.04 -14.85 15.80
C GLU A 355 -14.80 -13.75 16.87
N VAL A 356 -13.94 -12.77 16.57
CA VAL A 356 -13.67 -11.64 17.50
C VAL A 356 -14.91 -10.76 17.67
N LEU A 357 -15.64 -10.49 16.58
CA LEU A 357 -16.88 -9.71 16.65
C LEU A 357 -17.95 -10.39 17.51
N ASN A 358 -18.12 -11.70 17.35
CA ASN A 358 -19.09 -12.47 18.12
C ASN A 358 -18.69 -12.57 19.61
N SER A 359 -17.41 -12.74 19.91
CA SER A 359 -16.90 -12.79 21.30
C SER A 359 -17.04 -11.44 22.03
N SER A 360 -16.89 -10.33 21.31
CA SER A 360 -17.09 -8.99 21.88
C SER A 360 -18.57 -8.65 22.11
N SER A 361 -19.48 -9.19 21.28
CA SER A 361 -20.93 -9.02 21.48
C SER A 361 -21.45 -9.81 22.67
N ALA A 362 -20.87 -10.98 22.97
CA ALA A 362 -21.22 -11.79 24.12
C ALA A 362 -20.82 -11.14 25.46
N LYS A 363 -19.72 -10.36 25.47
CA LYS A 363 -19.28 -9.64 26.68
C LYS A 363 -20.11 -8.41 27.01
N THR A 364 -20.82 -7.83 26.04
CA THR A 364 -21.70 -6.66 26.25
C THR A 364 -23.13 -7.04 26.66
N GLY A 365 -23.53 -8.33 26.52
CA GLY A 365 -24.84 -8.82 26.90
C GLY A 365 -24.97 -9.35 28.33
N GLU A 366 -23.87 -9.45 29.08
CA GLU A 366 -23.85 -9.94 30.47
C GLU A 366 -23.88 -8.83 31.54
N THR A 367 -24.08 -7.58 31.15
CA THR A 367 -24.10 -6.40 32.05
C THR A 367 -25.46 -5.68 32.02
N GLU A 368 -26.60 -6.41 31.96
CA GLU A 368 -27.94 -5.90 32.32
C GLU A 368 -28.53 -6.65 33.53
#